data_c2027fe31c862c7b23eaa0ec6e4dcaa9
#
_entry.id   c2027fe31c862c7b23eaa0ec6e4dcaa9
#
_cell.length_a   1.000
_cell.length_b   1.000
_cell.length_c   1.000
_cell.angle_alpha   90.00
_cell.angle_beta   90.00
_cell.angle_gamma   90.00
#
_symmetry.space_group_name_H-M   'P 1'
#
loop_
_entity.id
_entity.type
_entity.pdbx_description
1 polymer ?
#
loop_
_entity_poly.entity_id
_entity_poly.type
_entity_poly.pdbx_seq_one_letter_code
_entity_poly.pdbx_strand_id
1 'polypeptide(L)'
;METYKIGEENVNCRIDKVIPILNDNITRMVTQKLLEEEKILVNGRKIKASYKVKLNDEITLEIPEVKETKILPEKIDLDVLYEDEYIIVVNKEKGMVVHPANGNYTGTLVNALMYRCKETLSGIGGEKRPGIVHRLDKDTSGTLIVAKCDKAHLNISNQIKNHEVKKTYIALVKGIVKDDEATIDMPIGRSKKDRKKMDIDKNGKNAITHFKVLKRYQGYTLLEINIETGRTHQIRVHLSNIGYPIVGDMVYSNGKNEFNVQGQMLHAKSIEFVHPITLKKMKVEAPLPTYFNEVLEELKNRELDI
;
A
#
# COMPACT_ATOMS: atom_id res chain seq x y z
N MET A 1 -21.25 18.21 20.93
CA MET A 1 -22.35 17.26 21.21
C MET A 1 -23.54 17.74 20.40
N GLU A 2 -24.06 16.92 19.52
CA GLU A 2 -25.19 17.24 18.66
C GLU A 2 -26.42 16.43 19.10
N THR A 3 -27.63 17.00 18.95
CA THR A 3 -28.85 16.33 19.34
C THR A 3 -29.83 16.34 18.17
N TYR A 4 -30.40 15.19 17.85
CA TYR A 4 -31.37 15.00 16.79
C TYR A 4 -32.66 14.38 17.33
N LYS A 5 -33.80 14.87 16.89
CA LYS A 5 -35.11 14.30 17.21
C LYS A 5 -35.67 13.55 16.02
N ILE A 6 -36.12 12.33 16.22
CA ILE A 6 -36.61 11.47 15.12
C ILE A 6 -38.02 11.90 14.70
N GLY A 7 -38.12 12.23 13.41
CA GLY A 7 -39.40 12.50 12.71
C GLY A 7 -40.01 11.23 12.12
N GLU A 8 -41.20 11.36 11.57
CA GLU A 8 -42.00 10.25 11.01
C GLU A 8 -41.27 9.50 9.89
N GLU A 9 -40.47 10.20 9.08
CA GLU A 9 -39.74 9.68 7.93
C GLU A 9 -38.69 8.62 8.27
N ASN A 10 -38.18 8.61 9.53
CA ASN A 10 -37.12 7.72 9.95
C ASN A 10 -37.61 6.61 10.91
N VAL A 11 -38.89 6.61 11.29
CA VAL A 11 -39.43 5.63 12.24
C VAL A 11 -39.26 4.19 11.75
N ASN A 12 -38.94 3.27 12.67
CA ASN A 12 -38.63 1.86 12.39
C ASN A 12 -37.38 1.60 11.54
N CYS A 13 -36.63 2.62 11.14
CA CYS A 13 -35.32 2.45 10.51
C CYS A 13 -34.24 2.11 11.55
N ARG A 14 -33.23 1.39 11.14
CA ARG A 14 -32.10 1.07 12.00
C ARG A 14 -31.26 2.31 12.25
N ILE A 15 -30.84 2.53 13.49
CA ILE A 15 -30.04 3.72 13.86
C ILE A 15 -28.74 3.84 13.06
N ASP A 16 -28.08 2.71 12.73
CA ASP A 16 -26.86 2.71 11.91
C ASP A 16 -27.07 3.19 10.45
N LYS A 17 -28.34 3.28 10.01
CA LYS A 17 -28.72 3.87 8.72
C LYS A 17 -29.23 5.31 8.86
N VAL A 18 -29.85 5.63 9.99
CA VAL A 18 -30.46 6.94 10.25
C VAL A 18 -29.40 8.01 10.51
N ILE A 19 -28.37 7.71 11.30
CA ILE A 19 -27.32 8.70 11.62
C ILE A 19 -26.66 9.27 10.37
N PRO A 20 -26.24 8.47 9.32
CA PRO A 20 -25.71 9.02 8.07
C PRO A 20 -26.69 9.90 7.28
N ILE A 21 -27.99 9.78 7.50
CA ILE A 21 -29.02 10.63 6.88
C ILE A 21 -29.12 11.96 7.64
N LEU A 22 -29.00 11.92 8.97
CA LEU A 22 -29.09 13.10 9.83
C LEU A 22 -27.79 13.93 9.83
N ASN A 23 -26.66 13.30 9.51
CA ASN A 23 -25.34 13.96 9.47
C ASN A 23 -24.47 13.37 8.34
N ASP A 24 -24.34 14.13 7.27
CA ASP A 24 -23.61 13.73 6.05
C ASP A 24 -22.10 13.49 6.26
N ASN A 25 -21.54 14.00 7.37
CA ASN A 25 -20.14 13.80 7.71
C ASN A 25 -19.87 12.44 8.35
N ILE A 26 -20.92 11.65 8.68
CA ILE A 26 -20.80 10.39 9.39
C ILE A 26 -21.26 9.24 8.51
N THR A 27 -20.32 8.35 8.17
CA THR A 27 -20.63 7.13 7.44
C THR A 27 -21.23 6.06 8.37
N ARG A 28 -21.94 5.09 7.79
CA ARG A 28 -22.50 3.95 8.55
C ARG A 28 -21.45 3.21 9.38
N MET A 29 -20.24 3.07 8.87
CA MET A 29 -19.14 2.40 9.58
C MET A 29 -18.69 3.23 10.80
N VAL A 30 -18.61 4.55 10.65
CA VAL A 30 -18.31 5.47 11.76
C VAL A 30 -19.43 5.43 12.80
N THR A 31 -20.70 5.40 12.37
CA THR A 31 -21.85 5.26 13.27
C THR A 31 -21.74 4.00 14.12
N GLN A 32 -21.42 2.85 13.54
CA GLN A 32 -21.27 1.59 14.28
C GLN A 32 -20.16 1.68 15.33
N LYS A 33 -19.04 2.29 14.99
CA LYS A 33 -17.93 2.51 15.93
C LYS A 33 -18.33 3.45 17.07
N LEU A 34 -19.00 4.56 16.78
CA LEU A 34 -19.47 5.51 17.79
C LEU A 34 -20.52 4.88 18.74
N LEU A 35 -21.36 3.96 18.25
CA LEU A 35 -22.28 3.18 19.06
C LEU A 35 -21.55 2.21 19.99
N GLU A 36 -20.48 1.53 19.51
CA GLU A 36 -19.63 0.66 20.31
C GLU A 36 -18.86 1.44 21.39
N GLU A 37 -18.43 2.66 21.07
CA GLU A 37 -17.73 3.59 21.98
C GLU A 37 -18.70 4.38 22.89
N GLU A 38 -20.00 4.10 22.83
CA GLU A 38 -21.05 4.74 23.65
C GLU A 38 -21.19 6.25 23.43
N LYS A 39 -20.74 6.72 22.27
CA LYS A 39 -20.81 8.14 21.86
C LYS A 39 -22.10 8.50 21.14
N ILE A 40 -22.97 7.53 20.91
CA ILE A 40 -24.34 7.73 20.44
C ILE A 40 -25.29 7.11 21.46
N LEU A 41 -26.16 7.95 22.02
CA LEU A 41 -27.19 7.52 22.97
C LEU A 41 -28.57 7.85 22.40
N VAL A 42 -29.57 7.05 22.72
CA VAL A 42 -30.97 7.33 22.44
C VAL A 42 -31.72 7.47 23.75
N ASN A 43 -32.36 8.62 23.96
CA ASN A 43 -33.03 8.97 25.21
C ASN A 43 -32.10 8.76 26.43
N GLY A 44 -30.81 9.13 26.29
CA GLY A 44 -29.76 8.97 27.30
C GLY A 44 -29.30 7.52 27.54
N ARG A 45 -29.74 6.54 26.73
CA ARG A 45 -29.41 5.12 26.91
C ARG A 45 -28.53 4.57 25.79
N LYS A 46 -27.65 3.64 26.16
CA LYS A 46 -26.86 2.85 25.19
C LYS A 46 -27.76 1.93 24.38
N ILE A 47 -27.51 1.86 23.09
CA ILE A 47 -28.28 1.00 22.18
C ILE A 47 -27.35 0.27 21.21
N LYS A 48 -27.84 -0.79 20.58
CA LYS A 48 -27.11 -1.54 19.54
C LYS A 48 -27.33 -0.92 18.16
N ALA A 49 -26.39 -1.12 17.23
CA ALA A 49 -26.49 -0.65 15.84
C ALA A 49 -27.77 -1.12 15.11
N SER A 50 -28.38 -2.21 15.56
CA SER A 50 -29.64 -2.74 15.04
C SER A 50 -30.90 -2.09 15.64
N TYR A 51 -30.77 -1.18 16.60
CA TYR A 51 -31.89 -0.49 17.21
C TYR A 51 -32.74 0.21 16.16
N LYS A 52 -34.06 0.00 16.20
CA LYS A 52 -35.02 0.67 15.33
C LYS A 52 -35.53 1.90 16.05
N VAL A 53 -35.25 3.06 15.49
CA VAL A 53 -35.66 4.34 16.09
C VAL A 53 -37.17 4.50 16.10
N LYS A 54 -37.68 5.16 17.13
CA LYS A 54 -39.10 5.43 17.34
C LYS A 54 -39.39 6.92 17.14
N LEU A 55 -40.62 7.26 16.89
CA LEU A 55 -41.03 8.65 16.82
C LEU A 55 -40.70 9.37 18.13
N ASN A 56 -40.15 10.58 18.00
CA ASN A 56 -39.67 11.42 19.11
C ASN A 56 -38.49 10.88 19.90
N ASP A 57 -37.82 9.80 19.45
CA ASP A 57 -36.54 9.44 20.07
C ASP A 57 -35.57 10.62 19.94
N GLU A 58 -34.87 10.92 21.03
CA GLU A 58 -33.82 11.93 21.10
C GLU A 58 -32.46 11.24 21.01
N ILE A 59 -31.73 11.51 19.93
CA ILE A 59 -30.41 10.96 19.70
C ILE A 59 -29.39 12.01 20.07
N THR A 60 -28.53 11.71 21.04
CA THR A 60 -27.35 12.51 21.35
C THR A 60 -26.12 11.88 20.70
N LEU A 61 -25.36 12.69 19.97
CA LEU A 61 -24.18 12.32 19.21
C LEU A 61 -22.98 13.12 19.71
N GLU A 62 -22.01 12.43 20.26
CA GLU A 62 -20.69 12.98 20.55
C GLU A 62 -19.72 12.60 19.43
N ILE A 63 -19.45 13.52 18.53
CA ILE A 63 -18.40 13.34 17.55
C ILE A 63 -17.06 13.62 18.23
N PRO A 64 -16.18 12.62 18.41
CA PRO A 64 -14.84 12.89 18.89
C PRO A 64 -14.17 13.88 17.93
N GLU A 65 -13.55 14.91 18.46
CA GLU A 65 -12.62 15.69 17.62
C GLU A 65 -11.67 14.70 16.98
N VAL A 66 -11.67 14.67 15.66
CA VAL A 66 -10.64 13.96 14.90
C VAL A 66 -9.37 14.69 15.26
N LYS A 67 -8.58 14.16 16.19
CA LYS A 67 -7.19 14.59 16.35
C LYS A 67 -6.55 14.27 15.01
N GLU A 68 -6.53 15.27 14.12
CA GLU A 68 -5.69 15.22 12.93
C GLU A 68 -4.28 15.00 13.46
N THR A 69 -3.81 13.79 13.33
CA THR A 69 -2.42 13.47 13.61
C THR A 69 -1.65 14.13 12.48
N LYS A 70 -1.26 15.39 12.71
CA LYS A 70 -0.36 16.11 11.80
C LYS A 70 0.87 15.23 11.65
N ILE A 71 1.16 14.90 10.41
CA ILE A 71 2.39 14.18 10.10
C ILE A 71 3.54 15.16 10.37
N LEU A 72 4.42 14.77 11.28
CA LEU A 72 5.56 15.60 11.64
C LEU A 72 6.77 15.21 10.78
N PRO A 73 7.55 16.20 10.31
CA PRO A 73 8.84 15.95 9.68
C PRO A 73 9.78 15.24 10.66
N GLU A 74 10.46 14.19 10.20
CA GLU A 74 11.45 13.47 11.00
C GLU A 74 12.79 13.38 10.26
N LYS A 75 13.88 13.61 10.99
CA LYS A 75 15.24 13.48 10.45
C LYS A 75 15.58 11.99 10.30
N ILE A 76 15.25 11.45 9.15
CA ILE A 76 15.58 10.08 8.73
C ILE A 76 16.38 10.19 7.44
N ASP A 77 17.54 9.54 7.41
CA ASP A 77 18.39 9.53 6.22
C ASP A 77 17.73 8.73 5.11
N LEU A 78 17.77 9.29 3.90
CA LEU A 78 17.21 8.66 2.70
C LEU A 78 18.35 8.39 1.70
N ASP A 79 18.40 7.18 1.18
CA ASP A 79 19.23 6.84 0.03
C ASP A 79 18.59 7.43 -1.23
N VAL A 80 19.13 8.56 -1.70
CA VAL A 80 18.61 9.32 -2.82
C VAL A 80 19.33 8.93 -4.09
N LEU A 81 18.60 8.36 -5.05
CA LEU A 81 19.13 7.92 -6.35
C LEU A 81 19.13 9.05 -7.39
N TYR A 82 18.15 9.94 -7.30
CA TYR A 82 18.03 11.13 -8.15
C TYR A 82 17.21 12.21 -7.43
N GLU A 83 17.60 13.46 -7.60
CA GLU A 83 16.83 14.60 -7.08
C GLU A 83 17.06 15.84 -7.94
N ASP A 84 15.98 16.55 -8.22
CA ASP A 84 16.01 17.91 -8.78
C ASP A 84 14.94 18.81 -8.11
N GLU A 85 14.59 19.92 -8.74
CA GLU A 85 13.57 20.84 -8.24
C GLU A 85 12.17 20.22 -8.21
N TYR A 86 11.87 19.23 -9.08
CA TYR A 86 10.52 18.76 -9.36
C TYR A 86 10.22 17.38 -8.81
N ILE A 87 11.21 16.51 -8.77
CA ILE A 87 11.06 15.11 -8.34
C ILE A 87 12.24 14.67 -7.45
N ILE A 88 11.98 13.66 -6.66
CA ILE A 88 13.02 12.89 -5.97
C ILE A 88 12.74 11.39 -6.17
N VAL A 89 13.76 10.60 -6.50
CA VAL A 89 13.69 9.14 -6.56
C VAL A 89 14.58 8.59 -5.45
N VAL A 90 13.99 7.81 -4.58
CA VAL A 90 14.70 7.20 -3.44
C VAL A 90 14.82 5.69 -3.62
N ASN A 91 15.87 5.10 -3.05
CA ASN A 91 15.98 3.68 -2.78
C ASN A 91 15.35 3.41 -1.41
N LYS A 92 14.06 3.10 -1.39
CA LYS A 92 13.36 2.85 -0.13
C LYS A 92 13.92 1.60 0.54
N GLU A 93 14.31 1.71 1.78
CA GLU A 93 14.75 0.57 2.57
C GLU A 93 13.60 -0.40 2.87
N LYS A 94 13.96 -1.67 3.05
CA LYS A 94 13.08 -2.70 3.59
C LYS A 94 12.69 -2.37 5.03
N GLY A 95 11.43 -2.62 5.40
CA GLY A 95 10.91 -2.30 6.73
C GLY A 95 10.30 -0.89 6.85
N MET A 96 10.66 0.03 5.94
CA MET A 96 10.10 1.40 5.94
C MET A 96 8.70 1.44 5.31
N VAL A 97 7.73 1.99 6.04
CA VAL A 97 6.37 2.25 5.52
C VAL A 97 6.40 3.55 4.70
N VAL A 98 5.69 3.57 3.56
CA VAL A 98 5.69 4.75 2.68
C VAL A 98 4.99 5.95 3.31
N HIS A 99 3.80 5.76 3.87
CA HIS A 99 2.99 6.84 4.46
C HIS A 99 2.30 6.38 5.74
N PRO A 100 2.02 7.28 6.67
CA PRO A 100 1.37 6.96 7.94
C PRO A 100 0.05 6.21 7.74
N ALA A 101 -0.13 5.17 8.53
CA ALA A 101 -1.32 4.33 8.57
C ALA A 101 -1.52 3.80 10.00
N ASN A 102 -2.68 3.19 10.29
CA ASN A 102 -2.96 2.63 11.60
C ASN A 102 -1.82 1.71 12.08
N GLY A 103 -1.24 2.06 13.24
CA GLY A 103 -0.11 1.36 13.84
C GLY A 103 1.30 1.80 13.37
N ASN A 104 1.40 2.73 12.40
CA ASN A 104 2.67 3.28 11.91
C ASN A 104 2.47 4.77 11.60
N TYR A 105 2.50 5.62 12.62
CA TYR A 105 2.27 7.07 12.47
C TYR A 105 3.56 7.88 12.30
N THR A 106 4.70 7.29 12.64
CA THR A 106 6.05 7.86 12.64
C THR A 106 7.02 6.95 11.91
N GLY A 107 8.23 7.43 11.62
CA GLY A 107 9.28 6.63 10.96
C GLY A 107 8.96 6.25 9.52
N THR A 108 8.05 6.96 8.85
CA THR A 108 7.66 6.65 7.47
C THR A 108 8.48 7.45 6.45
N LEU A 109 8.47 6.99 5.20
CA LEU A 109 9.11 7.72 4.11
C LEU A 109 8.57 9.16 4.01
N VAL A 110 7.27 9.35 4.22
CA VAL A 110 6.66 10.70 4.20
C VAL A 110 7.24 11.59 5.31
N ASN A 111 7.43 11.08 6.54
CA ASN A 111 8.07 11.86 7.62
C ASN A 111 9.48 12.31 7.21
N ALA A 112 10.28 11.42 6.61
CA ALA A 112 11.63 11.71 6.13
C ALA A 112 11.62 12.73 4.97
N LEU A 113 10.72 12.57 4.01
CA LEU A 113 10.56 13.48 2.88
C LEU A 113 10.13 14.88 3.32
N MET A 114 9.21 15.00 4.27
CA MET A 114 8.80 16.28 4.83
C MET A 114 9.96 17.00 5.51
N TYR A 115 10.83 16.28 6.20
CA TYR A 115 12.04 16.88 6.78
C TYR A 115 13.03 17.35 5.69
N ARG A 116 13.27 16.51 4.67
CA ARG A 116 14.23 16.80 3.58
C ARG A 116 13.74 17.90 2.65
N CYS A 117 12.51 17.77 2.16
CA CYS A 117 11.94 18.64 1.13
C CYS A 117 11.20 19.86 1.73
N LYS A 118 11.02 19.90 3.05
CA LYS A 118 10.28 20.96 3.77
C LYS A 118 8.91 21.20 3.11
N GLU A 119 8.64 22.44 2.69
CA GLU A 119 7.35 22.86 2.12
C GLU A 119 7.21 22.62 0.61
N THR A 120 8.23 22.02 -0.04
CA THR A 120 8.22 21.85 -1.51
C THR A 120 7.45 20.62 -2.00
N LEU A 121 7.03 19.70 -1.11
CA LEU A 121 6.27 18.52 -1.52
C LEU A 121 4.88 18.88 -2.05
N SER A 122 4.46 18.21 -3.13
CA SER A 122 3.10 18.38 -3.66
C SER A 122 2.03 18.03 -2.63
N GLY A 123 1.04 18.91 -2.48
CA GLY A 123 -0.11 18.74 -1.60
C GLY A 123 -1.25 17.91 -2.19
N ILE A 124 -1.22 17.54 -3.48
CA ILE A 124 -2.33 16.85 -4.19
C ILE A 124 -2.72 15.53 -3.52
N GLY A 125 -1.76 14.80 -2.95
CA GLY A 125 -2.03 13.56 -2.19
C GLY A 125 -2.75 13.77 -0.86
N GLY A 126 -3.04 15.02 -0.49
CA GLY A 126 -3.55 15.44 0.81
C GLY A 126 -2.48 15.40 1.91
N GLU A 127 -2.81 15.91 3.09
CA GLU A 127 -1.87 16.03 4.22
C GLU A 127 -1.19 14.71 4.61
N LYS A 128 -1.83 13.58 4.37
CA LYS A 128 -1.31 12.25 4.74
C LYS A 128 -0.34 11.65 3.72
N ARG A 129 -0.24 12.20 2.50
CA ARG A 129 0.54 11.62 1.40
C ARG A 129 1.22 12.68 0.52
N PRO A 130 1.84 13.72 1.08
CA PRO A 130 2.45 14.77 0.27
C PRO A 130 3.48 14.16 -0.69
N GLY A 131 3.37 14.52 -1.97
CA GLY A 131 4.27 14.07 -3.04
C GLY A 131 4.18 12.60 -3.48
N ILE A 132 3.39 11.76 -2.79
CA ILE A 132 3.33 10.31 -3.07
C ILE A 132 2.42 10.01 -4.26
N VAL A 133 3.01 9.57 -5.37
CA VAL A 133 2.31 9.19 -6.61
C VAL A 133 2.12 7.67 -6.77
N HIS A 134 2.93 6.86 -6.09
CA HIS A 134 2.78 5.41 -5.98
C HIS A 134 3.37 4.89 -4.67
N ARG A 135 3.28 3.58 -4.44
CA ARG A 135 3.77 2.99 -3.18
C ARG A 135 4.45 1.65 -3.39
N LEU A 136 5.33 1.32 -2.45
CA LEU A 136 5.86 -0.02 -2.20
C LEU A 136 5.30 -0.55 -0.88
N ASP A 137 5.25 -1.88 -0.73
CA ASP A 137 4.93 -2.51 0.55
C ASP A 137 6.04 -2.21 1.58
N LYS A 138 5.73 -2.33 2.87
CA LYS A 138 6.68 -2.11 3.96
C LYS A 138 8.01 -2.83 3.73
N ASP A 139 7.94 -4.13 3.44
CA ASP A 139 9.11 -4.99 3.31
C ASP A 139 9.60 -5.16 1.85
N THR A 140 9.12 -4.35 0.93
CA THR A 140 9.67 -4.22 -0.42
C THR A 140 10.63 -3.05 -0.46
N SER A 141 11.88 -3.29 -0.87
CA SER A 141 12.90 -2.26 -1.07
C SER A 141 12.93 -1.74 -2.50
N GLY A 142 13.68 -0.66 -2.74
CA GLY A 142 14.02 -0.19 -4.07
C GLY A 142 13.39 1.12 -4.50
N THR A 143 13.39 1.38 -5.81
CA THR A 143 13.05 2.68 -6.41
C THR A 143 11.63 3.13 -6.12
N LEU A 144 11.50 4.36 -5.61
CA LEU A 144 10.23 5.04 -5.41
C LEU A 144 10.36 6.51 -5.81
N ILE A 145 9.51 6.96 -6.77
CA ILE A 145 9.47 8.35 -7.23
C ILE A 145 8.47 9.15 -6.42
N VAL A 146 8.84 10.38 -6.08
CA VAL A 146 8.05 11.34 -5.31
C VAL A 146 8.05 12.68 -6.02
N ALA A 147 6.91 13.35 -6.04
CA ALA A 147 6.75 14.67 -6.66
C ALA A 147 6.96 15.78 -5.64
N LYS A 148 7.84 16.74 -5.96
CA LYS A 148 8.14 17.92 -5.13
C LYS A 148 7.21 19.09 -5.42
N CYS A 149 6.44 19.07 -6.51
CA CYS A 149 5.44 20.09 -6.82
C CYS A 149 4.20 19.49 -7.49
N ASP A 150 3.09 20.22 -7.51
CA ASP A 150 1.80 19.77 -8.03
C ASP A 150 1.85 19.45 -9.52
N LYS A 151 2.60 20.21 -10.32
CA LYS A 151 2.77 19.97 -11.76
C LYS A 151 3.44 18.61 -12.01
N ALA A 152 4.49 18.30 -11.27
CA ALA A 152 5.17 17.00 -11.35
C ALA A 152 4.25 15.87 -10.87
N HIS A 153 3.49 16.09 -9.80
CA HIS A 153 2.54 15.12 -9.26
C HIS A 153 1.47 14.73 -10.28
N LEU A 154 0.81 15.71 -10.89
CA LEU A 154 -0.20 15.47 -11.91
C LEU A 154 0.37 14.73 -13.12
N ASN A 155 1.54 15.16 -13.61
CA ASN A 155 2.17 14.54 -14.76
C ASN A 155 2.54 13.07 -14.48
N ILE A 156 3.30 12.80 -13.41
CA ILE A 156 3.71 11.42 -13.06
C ILE A 156 2.50 10.54 -12.75
N SER A 157 1.48 11.07 -12.06
CA SER A 157 0.24 10.32 -11.80
C SER A 157 -0.49 9.93 -13.08
N ASN A 158 -0.51 10.83 -14.09
CA ASN A 158 -1.08 10.53 -15.41
C ASN A 158 -0.28 9.48 -16.15
N GLN A 159 1.07 9.55 -16.16
CA GLN A 159 1.92 8.52 -16.74
C GLN A 159 1.68 7.15 -16.09
N ILE A 160 1.55 7.10 -14.75
CA ILE A 160 1.22 5.85 -14.03
C ILE A 160 -0.17 5.34 -14.41
N LYS A 161 -1.16 6.21 -14.50
CA LYS A 161 -2.54 5.86 -14.89
C LYS A 161 -2.61 5.31 -16.31
N ASN A 162 -1.80 5.86 -17.22
CA ASN A 162 -1.75 5.45 -18.62
C ASN A 162 -0.78 4.27 -18.88
N HIS A 163 -0.18 3.68 -17.81
CA HIS A 163 0.79 2.59 -17.91
C HIS A 163 2.08 2.96 -18.67
N GLU A 164 2.45 4.24 -18.72
CA GLU A 164 3.65 4.75 -19.38
C GLU A 164 4.91 4.63 -18.49
N VAL A 165 4.73 4.47 -17.19
CA VAL A 165 5.82 4.24 -16.22
C VAL A 165 6.14 2.76 -16.16
N LYS A 166 7.33 2.36 -16.61
CA LYS A 166 7.80 0.98 -16.50
C LYS A 166 8.46 0.77 -15.13
N LYS A 167 8.02 -0.24 -14.42
CA LYS A 167 8.53 -0.63 -13.10
C LYS A 167 9.05 -2.06 -13.17
N THR A 168 10.34 -2.23 -12.95
CA THR A 168 11.00 -3.54 -12.96
C THR A 168 11.37 -3.95 -11.55
N TYR A 169 11.02 -5.16 -11.17
CA TYR A 169 11.31 -5.75 -9.87
C TYR A 169 12.19 -6.99 -10.04
N ILE A 170 12.93 -7.30 -8.99
CA ILE A 170 13.63 -8.59 -8.83
C ILE A 170 12.99 -9.32 -7.65
N ALA A 171 12.65 -10.58 -7.85
CA ALA A 171 12.08 -11.44 -6.81
C ALA A 171 12.77 -12.80 -6.78
N LEU A 172 13.01 -13.31 -5.58
CA LEU A 172 13.39 -14.72 -5.37
C LEU A 172 12.16 -15.48 -4.90
N VAL A 173 11.75 -16.51 -5.66
CA VAL A 173 10.59 -17.33 -5.34
C VAL A 173 11.00 -18.76 -4.95
N LYS A 174 10.15 -19.42 -4.16
CA LYS A 174 10.27 -20.85 -3.84
C LYS A 174 9.79 -21.68 -5.02
N GLY A 175 10.51 -22.73 -5.31
CA GLY A 175 10.22 -23.66 -6.40
C GLY A 175 10.94 -23.33 -7.70
N ILE A 176 10.92 -24.30 -8.62
CA ILE A 176 11.50 -24.19 -9.96
C ILE A 176 10.39 -23.77 -10.92
N VAL A 177 10.39 -22.50 -11.33
CA VAL A 177 9.47 -22.00 -12.35
C VAL A 177 9.81 -22.66 -13.69
N LYS A 178 8.83 -23.31 -14.30
CA LYS A 178 9.06 -24.11 -15.52
C LYS A 178 9.22 -23.23 -16.76
N ASP A 179 8.31 -22.27 -16.91
CA ASP A 179 8.29 -21.35 -18.06
C ASP A 179 9.38 -20.29 -17.90
N ASP A 180 10.08 -19.96 -18.97
CA ASP A 180 11.13 -18.93 -18.95
C ASP A 180 10.55 -17.52 -18.81
N GLU A 181 9.35 -17.31 -19.33
CA GLU A 181 8.59 -16.07 -19.21
C GLU A 181 7.10 -16.37 -19.26
N ALA A 182 6.30 -15.58 -18.52
CA ALA A 182 4.85 -15.65 -18.60
C ALA A 182 4.19 -14.35 -18.15
N THR A 183 2.90 -14.25 -18.45
CA THR A 183 2.01 -13.17 -18.01
C THR A 183 0.95 -13.73 -17.08
N ILE A 184 0.77 -13.11 -15.92
CA ILE A 184 -0.29 -13.41 -14.97
C ILE A 184 -1.31 -12.27 -15.09
N ASP A 185 -2.47 -12.56 -15.65
CA ASP A 185 -3.61 -11.64 -15.79
C ASP A 185 -4.76 -12.14 -14.91
N MET A 186 -4.77 -11.72 -13.66
CA MET A 186 -5.77 -12.15 -12.67
C MET A 186 -6.21 -10.96 -11.79
N PRO A 187 -7.51 -10.65 -11.72
CA PRO A 187 -7.99 -9.54 -10.92
C PRO A 187 -7.83 -9.77 -9.43
N ILE A 188 -7.47 -8.70 -8.70
CA ILE A 188 -7.15 -8.73 -7.28
C ILE A 188 -8.19 -7.95 -6.47
N GLY A 189 -8.71 -8.57 -5.42
CA GLY A 189 -9.59 -8.00 -4.43
C GLY A 189 -9.08 -8.20 -3.00
N ARG A 190 -9.77 -7.62 -2.02
CA ARG A 190 -9.46 -7.87 -0.61
C ARG A 190 -9.99 -9.24 -0.22
N SER A 191 -9.16 -10.06 0.45
CA SER A 191 -9.57 -11.38 0.90
C SER A 191 -10.80 -11.31 1.82
N LYS A 192 -11.78 -12.17 1.55
CA LYS A 192 -12.99 -12.31 2.37
C LYS A 192 -12.74 -13.03 3.70
N LYS A 193 -11.67 -13.84 3.74
CA LYS A 193 -11.29 -14.65 4.91
C LYS A 193 -10.37 -13.89 5.87
N ASP A 194 -9.46 -13.08 5.33
CA ASP A 194 -8.47 -12.32 6.11
C ASP A 194 -8.31 -10.91 5.53
N ARG A 195 -8.83 -9.90 6.24
CA ARG A 195 -8.78 -8.49 5.80
C ARG A 195 -7.36 -7.91 5.67
N LYS A 196 -6.35 -8.57 6.19
CA LYS A 196 -4.93 -8.18 6.03
C LYS A 196 -4.35 -8.65 4.70
N LYS A 197 -5.01 -9.59 4.02
CA LYS A 197 -4.59 -10.17 2.75
C LYS A 197 -5.37 -9.62 1.56
N MET A 198 -4.72 -9.65 0.41
CA MET A 198 -5.36 -9.55 -0.90
C MET A 198 -5.47 -10.97 -1.47
N ASP A 199 -6.37 -11.16 -2.43
CA ASP A 199 -6.63 -12.48 -3.03
C ASP A 199 -7.04 -12.29 -4.50
N ILE A 200 -6.95 -13.37 -5.30
CA ILE A 200 -7.54 -13.40 -6.62
C ILE A 200 -9.06 -13.37 -6.46
N ASP A 201 -9.70 -12.38 -7.03
CA ASP A 201 -11.16 -12.21 -6.98
C ASP A 201 -11.67 -11.74 -8.34
N LYS A 202 -12.56 -12.52 -8.96
CA LYS A 202 -13.18 -12.18 -10.26
C LYS A 202 -13.88 -10.82 -10.27
N ASN A 203 -14.34 -10.34 -9.11
CA ASN A 203 -14.92 -9.01 -8.92
C ASN A 203 -13.89 -7.97 -8.47
N GLY A 204 -12.62 -8.34 -8.41
CA GLY A 204 -11.50 -7.47 -8.05
C GLY A 204 -11.12 -6.48 -9.15
N LYS A 205 -10.07 -5.72 -8.90
CA LYS A 205 -9.50 -4.80 -9.88
C LYS A 205 -8.54 -5.54 -10.79
N ASN A 206 -8.58 -5.25 -12.10
CA ASN A 206 -7.64 -5.81 -13.07
C ASN A 206 -6.19 -5.64 -12.61
N ALA A 207 -5.39 -6.71 -12.75
CA ALA A 207 -4.00 -6.75 -12.35
C ALA A 207 -3.20 -7.64 -13.31
N ILE A 208 -2.13 -7.06 -13.89
CA ILE A 208 -1.29 -7.72 -14.89
C ILE A 208 0.16 -7.67 -14.43
N THR A 209 0.79 -8.84 -14.38
CA THR A 209 2.19 -9.03 -13.96
C THR A 209 2.89 -9.93 -14.99
N HIS A 210 4.00 -9.44 -15.54
CA HIS A 210 4.88 -10.22 -16.44
C HIS A 210 6.11 -10.64 -15.65
N PHE A 211 6.58 -11.85 -15.86
CA PHE A 211 7.86 -12.27 -15.32
C PHE A 211 8.74 -12.94 -16.37
N LYS A 212 10.04 -12.86 -16.14
CA LYS A 212 11.08 -13.57 -16.86
C LYS A 212 12.03 -14.22 -15.87
N VAL A 213 12.37 -15.48 -16.11
CA VAL A 213 13.36 -16.20 -15.31
C VAL A 213 14.76 -15.67 -15.61
N LEU A 214 15.45 -15.23 -14.57
CA LEU A 214 16.86 -14.82 -14.66
C LEU A 214 17.79 -15.99 -14.35
N LYS A 215 17.46 -16.77 -13.29
CA LYS A 215 18.24 -17.94 -12.91
C LYS A 215 17.38 -18.92 -12.09
N ARG A 216 17.59 -20.21 -12.30
CA ARG A 216 17.05 -21.29 -11.46
C ARG A 216 18.17 -21.83 -10.57
N TYR A 217 17.85 -21.94 -9.29
CA TYR A 217 18.69 -22.55 -8.26
C TYR A 217 18.03 -23.82 -7.74
N GLN A 218 18.73 -24.62 -6.96
CA GLN A 218 18.13 -25.78 -6.32
C GLN A 218 16.95 -25.39 -5.39
N GLY A 219 15.71 -25.64 -5.84
CA GLY A 219 14.49 -25.33 -5.10
C GLY A 219 14.03 -23.86 -5.15
N TYR A 220 14.70 -22.98 -5.92
CA TYR A 220 14.37 -21.54 -6.01
C TYR A 220 14.53 -21.02 -7.44
N THR A 221 13.83 -19.91 -7.72
CA THR A 221 13.97 -19.21 -9.02
C THR A 221 14.07 -17.71 -8.79
N LEU A 222 15.04 -17.09 -9.44
CA LEU A 222 15.20 -15.64 -9.51
C LEU A 222 14.45 -15.10 -10.71
N LEU A 223 13.55 -14.15 -10.49
CA LEU A 223 12.68 -13.56 -11.51
C LEU A 223 12.95 -12.08 -11.68
N GLU A 224 12.95 -11.61 -12.91
CA GLU A 224 12.68 -10.22 -13.27
C GLU A 224 11.17 -10.08 -13.51
N ILE A 225 10.57 -9.02 -12.96
CA ILE A 225 9.12 -8.82 -12.99
C ILE A 225 8.81 -7.41 -13.46
N ASN A 226 7.89 -7.30 -14.41
CA ASN A 226 7.32 -6.04 -14.86
C ASN A 226 5.82 -6.03 -14.56
N ILE A 227 5.29 -4.88 -14.10
CA ILE A 227 3.87 -4.73 -13.78
C ILE A 227 3.25 -3.61 -14.59
N GLU A 228 2.10 -3.84 -15.19
CA GLU A 228 1.30 -2.79 -15.83
C GLU A 228 0.45 -2.04 -14.81
N THR A 229 -0.08 -2.76 -13.84
CA THR A 229 -0.93 -2.24 -12.77
C THR A 229 -0.19 -2.24 -11.44
N GLY A 230 -0.65 -1.47 -10.45
CA GLY A 230 -0.03 -1.38 -9.13
C GLY A 230 -1.03 -1.66 -7.99
N ARG A 231 -1.60 -2.87 -7.93
CA ARG A 231 -2.52 -3.25 -6.85
C ARG A 231 -1.74 -3.59 -5.59
N THR A 232 -2.38 -3.42 -4.44
CA THR A 232 -1.79 -3.81 -3.15
C THR A 232 -1.37 -5.28 -3.18
N HIS A 233 -0.14 -5.59 -2.81
CA HIS A 233 0.45 -6.93 -2.78
C HIS A 233 0.43 -7.68 -4.14
N GLN A 234 0.26 -7.00 -5.28
CA GLN A 234 0.00 -7.62 -6.57
C GLN A 234 0.97 -8.74 -6.92
N ILE A 235 2.27 -8.47 -6.97
CA ILE A 235 3.30 -9.46 -7.32
C ILE A 235 3.26 -10.65 -6.36
N ARG A 236 3.10 -10.38 -5.07
CA ARG A 236 3.07 -11.38 -3.99
C ARG A 236 1.88 -12.33 -4.12
N VAL A 237 0.68 -11.77 -4.38
CA VAL A 237 -0.55 -12.54 -4.61
C VAL A 237 -0.44 -13.37 -5.87
N HIS A 238 -0.03 -12.76 -6.98
CA HIS A 238 0.08 -13.44 -8.27
C HIS A 238 1.03 -14.62 -8.21
N LEU A 239 2.25 -14.41 -7.73
CA LEU A 239 3.25 -15.47 -7.65
C LEU A 239 2.84 -16.57 -6.68
N SER A 240 2.26 -16.23 -5.53
CA SER A 240 1.75 -17.23 -4.58
C SER A 240 0.59 -18.04 -5.18
N ASN A 241 -0.31 -17.41 -5.95
CA ASN A 241 -1.45 -18.09 -6.56
C ASN A 241 -1.03 -19.13 -7.60
N ILE A 242 0.04 -18.86 -8.36
CA ILE A 242 0.58 -19.82 -9.33
C ILE A 242 1.56 -20.83 -8.70
N GLY A 243 1.66 -20.89 -7.37
CA GLY A 243 2.44 -21.88 -6.64
C GLY A 243 3.91 -21.51 -6.39
N TYR A 244 4.34 -20.29 -6.71
CA TYR A 244 5.72 -19.81 -6.52
C TYR A 244 5.78 -18.61 -5.56
N PRO A 245 5.48 -18.79 -4.25
CA PRO A 245 5.49 -17.68 -3.29
C PRO A 245 6.89 -17.10 -3.14
N ILE A 246 6.95 -15.79 -2.87
CA ILE A 246 8.22 -15.08 -2.67
C ILE A 246 8.87 -15.56 -1.37
N VAL A 247 10.18 -15.78 -1.39
CA VAL A 247 10.99 -16.14 -0.22
C VAL A 247 10.87 -15.07 0.86
N GLY A 248 10.67 -15.47 2.11
CA GLY A 248 10.52 -14.57 3.26
C GLY A 248 9.16 -13.87 3.36
N ASP A 249 8.22 -14.11 2.44
CA ASP A 249 6.87 -13.54 2.54
C ASP A 249 6.05 -14.24 3.63
N MET A 250 5.89 -13.59 4.79
CA MET A 250 5.16 -14.15 5.93
C MET A 250 3.64 -14.17 5.74
N VAL A 251 3.12 -13.47 4.71
CA VAL A 251 1.68 -13.35 4.45
C VAL A 251 1.20 -14.40 3.46
N TYR A 252 1.98 -14.63 2.39
CA TYR A 252 1.58 -15.46 1.24
C TYR A 252 2.39 -16.75 1.08
N SER A 253 3.44 -16.97 1.89
CA SER A 253 4.15 -18.25 1.95
C SER A 253 3.76 -19.03 3.20
N ASN A 254 4.05 -20.35 3.22
CA ASN A 254 3.74 -21.22 4.36
C ASN A 254 4.67 -21.04 5.57
N GLY A 255 5.21 -19.84 5.77
CA GLY A 255 5.96 -19.44 6.98
C GLY A 255 7.39 -20.00 7.10
N LYS A 256 7.83 -20.93 6.26
CA LYS A 256 9.21 -21.41 6.26
C LYS A 256 10.14 -20.36 5.66
N ASN A 257 11.07 -19.87 6.45
CA ASN A 257 12.05 -18.85 6.07
C ASN A 257 13.47 -19.43 6.29
N GLU A 258 13.95 -20.17 5.30
CA GLU A 258 15.22 -20.92 5.39
C GLU A 258 16.44 -19.99 5.48
N PHE A 259 16.34 -18.77 4.93
CA PHE A 259 17.45 -17.79 4.92
C PHE A 259 17.36 -16.78 6.06
N ASN A 260 16.43 -16.96 6.97
CA ASN A 260 16.20 -16.03 8.09
C ASN A 260 16.02 -14.55 7.67
N VAL A 261 15.55 -14.30 6.44
CA VAL A 261 15.29 -12.94 5.93
C VAL A 261 13.99 -12.40 6.49
N GLN A 262 13.99 -11.16 6.95
CA GLN A 262 12.78 -10.50 7.41
C GLN A 262 11.99 -9.97 6.21
N GLY A 263 10.72 -10.45 6.01
CA GLY A 263 9.85 -10.02 4.91
C GLY A 263 10.30 -10.54 3.53
N GLN A 264 9.51 -10.24 2.53
CA GLN A 264 9.64 -10.76 1.16
C GLN A 264 10.94 -10.35 0.46
N MET A 265 11.57 -11.28 -0.25
CA MET A 265 12.67 -11.00 -1.17
C MET A 265 12.16 -10.44 -2.49
N LEU A 266 11.69 -9.19 -2.43
CA LEU A 266 11.16 -8.40 -3.54
C LEU A 266 11.79 -7.02 -3.52
N HIS A 267 12.38 -6.63 -4.63
CA HIS A 267 13.10 -5.37 -4.79
C HIS A 267 12.67 -4.63 -6.06
N ALA A 268 12.24 -3.38 -5.94
CA ALA A 268 11.94 -2.50 -7.06
C ALA A 268 13.26 -2.02 -7.70
N LYS A 269 13.75 -2.79 -8.67
CA LYS A 269 15.07 -2.64 -9.28
C LYS A 269 15.21 -1.35 -10.05
N SER A 270 14.20 -0.99 -10.86
CA SER A 270 14.25 0.24 -11.66
C SER A 270 12.86 0.82 -11.91
N ILE A 271 12.86 2.13 -12.16
CA ILE A 271 11.70 2.87 -12.63
C ILE A 271 12.09 3.68 -13.88
N GLU A 272 11.29 3.54 -14.96
CA GLU A 272 11.47 4.29 -16.20
C GLU A 272 10.23 5.17 -16.43
N PHE A 273 10.45 6.45 -16.71
CA PHE A 273 9.38 7.44 -16.88
C PHE A 273 9.87 8.61 -17.75
N VAL A 274 8.94 9.47 -18.18
CA VAL A 274 9.27 10.75 -18.81
C VAL A 274 9.33 11.83 -17.73
N HIS A 275 10.44 12.56 -17.65
CA HIS A 275 10.58 13.63 -16.67
C HIS A 275 9.46 14.67 -16.82
N PRO A 276 8.74 15.03 -15.73
CA PRO A 276 7.48 15.78 -15.82
C PRO A 276 7.60 17.19 -16.39
N ILE A 277 8.81 17.76 -16.42
CA ILE A 277 9.06 19.13 -16.88
C ILE A 277 9.96 19.14 -18.12
N THR A 278 11.09 18.44 -18.08
CA THR A 278 12.06 18.45 -19.19
C THR A 278 11.67 17.53 -20.33
N LEU A 279 10.68 16.66 -20.13
CA LEU A 279 10.16 15.66 -21.08
C LEU A 279 11.22 14.66 -21.57
N LYS A 280 12.36 14.55 -20.90
CA LYS A 280 13.38 13.55 -21.18
C LYS A 280 12.99 12.18 -20.62
N LYS A 281 13.24 11.13 -21.37
CA LYS A 281 13.12 9.75 -20.85
C LYS A 281 14.19 9.53 -19.78
N MET A 282 13.79 9.01 -18.66
CA MET A 282 14.66 8.71 -17.52
C MET A 282 14.51 7.26 -17.11
N LYS A 283 15.63 6.66 -16.72
CA LYS A 283 15.69 5.37 -16.03
C LYS A 283 16.53 5.55 -14.78
N VAL A 284 15.94 5.23 -13.63
CA VAL A 284 16.64 5.26 -12.34
C VAL A 284 16.67 3.84 -11.77
N GLU A 285 17.84 3.39 -11.34
CA GLU A 285 18.05 2.04 -10.83
C GLU A 285 18.52 2.07 -9.37
N ALA A 286 18.02 1.13 -8.58
CA ALA A 286 18.51 0.84 -7.23
C ALA A 286 19.39 -0.42 -7.24
N PRO A 287 20.53 -0.44 -6.54
CA PRO A 287 21.32 -1.65 -6.37
C PRO A 287 20.53 -2.68 -5.55
N LEU A 288 20.74 -3.97 -5.83
CA LEU A 288 20.22 -5.02 -4.97
C LEU A 288 20.79 -4.85 -3.56
N PRO A 289 19.97 -4.90 -2.51
CA PRO A 289 20.46 -4.75 -1.14
C PRO A 289 21.33 -5.93 -0.71
N THR A 290 22.20 -5.69 0.25
CA THR A 290 23.17 -6.68 0.74
C THR A 290 22.54 -8.01 1.12
N TYR A 291 21.44 -8.00 1.90
CA TYR A 291 20.73 -9.22 2.30
C TYR A 291 20.24 -10.05 1.11
N PHE A 292 19.91 -9.38 -0.01
CA PHE A 292 19.45 -10.07 -1.22
C PHE A 292 20.61 -10.77 -1.91
N ASN A 293 21.74 -10.07 -2.04
CA ASN A 293 22.97 -10.63 -2.62
C ASN A 293 23.52 -11.80 -1.79
N GLU A 294 23.52 -11.70 -0.46
CA GLU A 294 23.95 -12.76 0.45
C GLU A 294 23.18 -14.06 0.22
N VAL A 295 21.85 -13.99 0.10
CA VAL A 295 21.03 -15.18 -0.19
C VAL A 295 21.32 -15.74 -1.59
N LEU A 296 21.55 -14.87 -2.59
CA LEU A 296 21.90 -15.35 -3.93
C LEU A 296 23.26 -16.05 -3.97
N GLU A 297 24.26 -15.54 -3.21
CA GLU A 297 25.56 -16.18 -3.10
C GLU A 297 25.47 -17.51 -2.33
N GLU A 298 24.69 -17.58 -1.25
CA GLU A 298 24.42 -18.84 -0.55
C GLU A 298 23.83 -19.89 -1.48
N LEU A 299 22.84 -19.50 -2.31
CA LEU A 299 22.23 -20.41 -3.28
C LEU A 299 23.20 -20.89 -4.38
N LYS A 300 24.12 -20.04 -4.83
CA LYS A 300 25.18 -20.42 -5.77
C LYS A 300 26.15 -21.44 -5.14
N ASN A 301 26.52 -21.23 -3.89
CA ASN A 301 27.44 -22.14 -3.19
C ASN A 301 26.81 -23.51 -3.00
N ARG A 302 25.52 -23.60 -2.71
CA ARG A 302 24.78 -24.88 -2.62
C ARG A 302 24.77 -25.67 -3.95
N GLU A 303 24.96 -25.01 -5.11
CA GLU A 303 25.10 -25.65 -6.43
C GLU A 303 26.51 -26.21 -6.66
N LEU A 304 27.54 -25.67 -5.99
CA LEU A 304 28.94 -26.09 -6.13
C LEU A 304 29.30 -27.29 -5.23
N ASP A 305 28.49 -27.56 -4.21
CA ASP A 305 28.70 -28.64 -3.23
C ASP A 305 28.07 -29.99 -3.69
N ILE A 306 27.61 -30.08 -4.93
CA ILE A 306 27.04 -31.26 -5.58
C ILE A 306 27.97 -31.73 -6.70
#